data_f2e93b8134fb337167bf23e873e5b422
#
_entry.id   f2e93b8134fb337167bf23e873e5b422
#
_cell.length_a   1.000
_cell.length_b   1.000
_cell.length_c   1.000
_cell.angle_alpha   90.00
_cell.angle_beta   90.00
_cell.angle_gamma   90.00
#
_symmetry.space_group_name_H-M   'P 1'
#
loop_
_entity.id
_entity.type
_entity.pdbx_description
1 polymer ?
#
loop_
_entity_poly.entity_id
_entity_poly.type
_entity_poly.pdbx_seq_one_letter_code
_entity_poly.pdbx_strand_id
1 'polypeptide(L)'
;FVTRQDKWKAHAKAVLKAGIEEINQNSPEDRKAHRIALQKKYYGKLMPFTYKRCFGLLGLLRKVIVQIVGLFRPIVRQVTEADERTVVHKSCALAVQTFMLAMSEQGYDTCPLEGFDSLLVKKALGLPHDSGINMVITCGVRTDGGVRGDRFRLPFDEFYHKI
;
A
#
# COMPACT_ATOMS: atom_id res chain seq x y z
N PHE A 1 6.91 1.41 -10.12
CA PHE A 1 5.76 1.65 -9.23
C PHE A 1 6.14 2.58 -8.10
N VAL A 2 5.33 3.62 -7.90
CA VAL A 2 5.65 4.75 -7.02
C VAL A 2 4.55 4.93 -5.97
N THR A 3 4.94 5.10 -4.73
CA THR A 3 4.02 5.45 -3.64
C THR A 3 4.02 6.96 -3.40
N ARG A 4 2.85 7.58 -3.30
CA ARG A 4 2.65 9.03 -3.14
C ARG A 4 2.04 9.34 -1.77
N GLN A 5 2.78 8.97 -0.71
CA GLN A 5 2.36 9.27 0.67
C GLN A 5 2.27 10.77 0.97
N ASP A 6 2.98 11.61 0.21
CA ASP A 6 2.91 13.07 0.26
C ASP A 6 1.49 13.59 -0.03
N LYS A 7 0.73 12.89 -0.87
CA LYS A 7 -0.61 13.30 -1.32
C LYS A 7 -1.77 12.71 -0.50
N TRP A 8 -1.49 12.06 0.63
CA TRP A 8 -2.53 11.36 1.40
C TRP A 8 -3.73 12.23 1.78
N LYS A 9 -3.53 13.53 2.10
CA LYS A 9 -4.62 14.45 2.46
C LYS A 9 -5.59 14.70 1.29
N ALA A 10 -5.04 14.95 0.10
CA ALA A 10 -5.85 15.15 -1.10
C ALA A 10 -6.58 13.86 -1.48
N HIS A 11 -5.89 12.72 -1.40
CA HIS A 11 -6.47 11.40 -1.66
C HIS A 11 -7.60 11.07 -0.67
N ALA A 12 -7.40 11.28 0.63
CA ALA A 12 -8.41 11.06 1.65
C ALA A 12 -9.69 11.87 1.40
N LYS A 13 -9.56 13.15 0.96
CA LYS A 13 -10.70 13.98 0.60
C LYS A 13 -11.45 13.45 -0.63
N ALA A 14 -10.70 13.04 -1.66
CA ALA A 14 -11.29 12.49 -2.88
C ALA A 14 -12.04 11.18 -2.60
N VAL A 15 -11.45 10.26 -1.85
CA VAL A 15 -12.08 8.99 -1.46
C VAL A 15 -13.30 9.22 -0.57
N LEU A 16 -13.25 10.15 0.39
CA LEU A 16 -14.40 10.50 1.21
C LEU A 16 -15.57 11.01 0.35
N LYS A 17 -15.28 11.90 -0.61
CA LYS A 17 -16.30 12.43 -1.52
C LYS A 17 -16.94 11.31 -2.34
N ALA A 18 -16.14 10.52 -3.03
CA ALA A 18 -16.61 9.39 -3.86
C ALA A 18 -17.37 8.34 -3.02
N GLY A 19 -16.87 8.04 -1.80
CA GLY A 19 -17.53 7.11 -0.90
C GLY A 19 -18.90 7.60 -0.40
N ILE A 20 -19.07 8.91 -0.17
CA ILE A 20 -20.38 9.48 0.19
C ILE A 20 -21.34 9.43 -1.02
N GLU A 21 -20.86 9.72 -2.23
CA GLU A 21 -21.65 9.62 -3.46
C GLU A 21 -22.12 8.18 -3.70
N GLU A 22 -21.21 7.20 -3.55
CA GLU A 22 -21.54 5.78 -3.64
C GLU A 22 -22.61 5.37 -2.62
N ILE A 23 -22.45 5.77 -1.36
CA ILE A 23 -23.42 5.46 -0.30
C ILE A 23 -24.80 6.05 -0.62
N ASN A 24 -24.85 7.27 -1.11
CA ASN A 24 -26.12 7.91 -1.48
C ASN A 24 -26.84 7.20 -2.62
N GLN A 25 -26.09 6.64 -3.57
CA GLN A 25 -26.66 5.96 -4.73
C GLN A 25 -27.06 4.51 -4.40
N ASN A 26 -26.24 3.77 -3.66
CA ASN A 26 -26.32 2.32 -3.58
C ASN A 26 -26.72 1.79 -2.19
N SER A 27 -26.86 2.65 -1.17
CA SER A 27 -27.19 2.16 0.18
C SER A 27 -28.68 2.28 0.49
N PRO A 28 -29.25 1.31 1.24
CA PRO A 28 -30.60 1.43 1.80
C PRO A 28 -30.73 2.69 2.68
N GLU A 29 -31.90 3.36 2.64
CA GLU A 29 -32.14 4.64 3.34
C GLU A 29 -31.87 4.56 4.85
N ASP A 30 -32.27 3.47 5.49
CA ASP A 30 -32.11 3.21 6.92
C ASP A 30 -30.62 3.17 7.35
N ARG A 31 -29.70 2.87 6.43
CA ARG A 31 -28.26 2.71 6.69
C ARG A 31 -27.39 3.85 6.19
N LYS A 32 -27.90 4.71 5.29
CA LYS A 32 -27.13 5.80 4.67
C LYS A 32 -26.46 6.71 5.70
N ALA A 33 -27.25 7.25 6.63
CA ALA A 33 -26.75 8.18 7.65
C ALA A 33 -25.62 7.56 8.49
N HIS A 34 -25.78 6.31 8.90
CA HIS A 34 -24.77 5.58 9.67
C HIS A 34 -23.49 5.35 8.86
N ARG A 35 -23.59 4.87 7.61
CA ARG A 35 -22.45 4.62 6.72
C ARG A 35 -21.68 5.91 6.43
N ILE A 36 -22.39 7.03 6.15
CA ILE A 36 -21.76 8.35 5.94
C ILE A 36 -21.03 8.82 7.20
N ALA A 37 -21.60 8.63 8.39
CA ALA A 37 -20.96 8.98 9.64
C ALA A 37 -19.67 8.19 9.88
N LEU A 38 -19.65 6.89 9.55
CA LEU A 38 -18.45 6.05 9.61
C LEU A 38 -17.37 6.53 8.63
N GLN A 39 -17.74 6.84 7.38
CA GLN A 39 -16.80 7.37 6.39
C GLN A 39 -16.17 8.71 6.83
N LYS A 40 -17.00 9.63 7.33
CA LYS A 40 -16.53 10.91 7.87
C LYS A 40 -15.61 10.73 9.09
N LYS A 41 -15.93 9.78 9.98
CA LYS A 41 -15.09 9.46 11.13
C LYS A 41 -13.74 8.88 10.69
N TYR A 42 -13.76 7.96 9.73
CA TYR A 42 -12.55 7.31 9.23
C TYR A 42 -11.63 8.30 8.51
N TYR A 43 -12.11 8.95 7.44
CA TYR A 43 -11.29 9.84 6.61
C TYR A 43 -11.07 11.23 7.24
N GLY A 44 -11.97 11.69 8.10
CA GLY A 44 -11.87 13.00 8.75
C GLY A 44 -11.12 13.01 10.09
N LYS A 45 -11.07 11.88 10.81
CA LYS A 45 -10.44 11.80 12.14
C LYS A 45 -9.36 10.73 12.22
N LEU A 46 -9.71 9.48 11.91
CA LEU A 46 -8.80 8.36 12.10
C LEU A 46 -7.60 8.43 11.14
N MET A 47 -7.86 8.60 9.87
CA MET A 47 -6.82 8.66 8.86
C MET A 47 -5.84 9.83 9.07
N PRO A 48 -6.28 11.09 9.36
CA PRO A 48 -5.37 12.16 9.76
C PRO A 48 -4.54 11.86 11.01
N PHE A 49 -5.11 11.21 12.01
CA PHE A 49 -4.37 10.80 13.20
C PHE A 49 -3.29 9.77 12.87
N THR A 50 -3.60 8.81 11.99
CA THR A 50 -2.68 7.73 11.60
C THR A 50 -1.56 8.24 10.68
N TYR A 51 -1.90 9.02 9.64
CA TYR A 51 -0.94 9.45 8.61
C TYR A 51 -0.19 10.74 8.91
N LYS A 52 -0.54 11.48 9.98
CA LYS A 52 0.20 12.67 10.39
C LYS A 52 1.60 12.26 10.89
N ARG A 53 2.63 12.89 10.35
CA ARG A 53 4.04 12.64 10.68
C ARG A 53 4.61 13.81 11.48
N CYS A 54 5.52 13.49 12.40
CA CYS A 54 6.31 14.45 13.13
C CYS A 54 7.62 13.77 13.59
N PHE A 55 8.57 13.59 12.67
CA PHE A 55 9.90 13.03 12.95
C PHE A 55 9.88 11.74 13.81
N GLY A 56 8.87 10.89 13.63
CA GLY A 56 8.70 9.65 14.40
C GLY A 56 8.04 9.80 15.77
N LEU A 57 7.98 11.02 16.33
CA LEU A 57 7.47 11.27 17.68
C LEU A 57 5.97 10.89 17.84
N LEU A 58 5.15 11.25 16.84
CA LEU A 58 3.74 10.85 16.84
C LEU A 58 3.56 9.34 16.69
N GLY A 59 4.43 8.67 15.95
CA GLY A 59 4.45 7.22 15.84
C GLY A 59 4.76 6.55 17.18
N LEU A 60 5.74 7.07 17.92
CA LEU A 60 6.06 6.59 19.25
C LEU A 60 4.90 6.80 20.25
N LEU A 61 4.30 7.99 20.25
CA LEU A 61 3.13 8.28 21.10
C LEU A 61 1.97 7.32 20.80
N ARG A 62 1.65 7.11 19.53
CA ARG A 62 0.63 6.12 19.09
C ARG A 62 0.97 4.72 19.59
N LYS A 63 2.24 4.32 19.48
CA LYS A 63 2.69 3.00 19.97
C LYS A 63 2.46 2.83 21.46
N VAL A 64 2.78 3.82 22.28
CA VAL A 64 2.52 3.79 23.73
C VAL A 64 1.01 3.67 24.00
N ILE A 65 0.18 4.50 23.36
CA ILE A 65 -1.27 4.49 23.53
C ILE A 65 -1.85 3.09 23.19
N VAL A 66 -1.46 2.49 22.04
CA VAL A 66 -2.02 1.19 21.65
C VAL A 66 -1.50 0.05 22.54
N GLN A 67 -0.32 0.15 23.12
CA GLN A 67 0.15 -0.84 24.11
C GLN A 67 -0.73 -0.80 25.37
N ILE A 68 -1.00 0.40 25.91
CA ILE A 68 -1.87 0.55 27.08
C ILE A 68 -3.30 0.07 26.78
N VAL A 69 -3.90 0.53 25.69
CA VAL A 69 -5.26 0.12 25.27
C VAL A 69 -5.33 -1.38 24.99
N GLY A 70 -4.25 -1.94 24.42
CA GLY A 70 -4.15 -3.36 24.10
C GLY A 70 -4.07 -4.30 25.31
N LEU A 71 -3.92 -3.78 26.53
CA LEU A 71 -4.06 -4.56 27.77
C LEU A 71 -5.53 -4.86 28.10
N PHE A 72 -6.44 -4.01 27.62
CA PHE A 72 -7.87 -4.08 27.96
C PHE A 72 -8.75 -4.57 26.81
N ARG A 73 -8.28 -4.44 25.55
CA ARG A 73 -9.04 -4.86 24.37
C ARG A 73 -8.13 -5.12 23.16
N PRO A 74 -8.55 -5.98 22.21
CA PRO A 74 -7.85 -6.14 20.94
C PRO A 74 -7.74 -4.80 20.19
N ILE A 75 -6.54 -4.48 19.70
CA ILE A 75 -6.26 -3.26 18.93
C ILE A 75 -5.12 -3.49 17.95
N VAL A 76 -5.12 -2.79 16.83
CA VAL A 76 -4.02 -2.76 15.86
C VAL A 76 -2.79 -2.14 16.53
N ARG A 77 -1.68 -2.88 16.55
CA ARG A 77 -0.43 -2.47 17.21
C ARG A 77 0.59 -1.86 16.26
N GLN A 78 0.39 -2.02 14.95
CA GLN A 78 1.22 -1.46 13.88
C GLN A 78 0.76 -0.04 13.56
N VAL A 79 1.30 0.94 14.30
CA VAL A 79 0.85 2.35 14.24
C VAL A 79 1.99 3.36 14.15
N THR A 80 3.22 2.88 14.02
CA THR A 80 4.38 3.75 13.81
C THR A 80 4.43 4.30 12.38
N GLU A 81 5.22 5.34 12.14
CA GLU A 81 5.41 5.85 10.77
C GLU A 81 6.07 4.83 9.84
N ALA A 82 6.89 3.93 10.39
CA ALA A 82 7.47 2.81 9.66
C ALA A 82 6.43 1.75 9.28
N ASP A 83 5.53 1.42 10.20
CA ASP A 83 4.42 0.49 9.94
C ASP A 83 3.51 1.01 8.83
N GLU A 84 3.14 2.30 8.88
CA GLU A 84 2.33 2.96 7.86
C GLU A 84 3.00 2.93 6.48
N ARG A 85 4.30 3.20 6.45
CA ARG A 85 5.10 3.08 5.22
C ARG A 85 5.05 1.66 4.67
N THR A 86 5.20 0.66 5.52
CA THR A 86 5.12 -0.75 5.16
C THR A 86 3.75 -1.10 4.56
N VAL A 87 2.65 -0.62 5.15
CA VAL A 87 1.28 -0.83 4.63
C VAL A 87 1.14 -0.26 3.22
N VAL A 88 1.63 0.95 2.97
CA VAL A 88 1.57 1.58 1.64
C VAL A 88 2.38 0.80 0.61
N HIS A 89 3.57 0.31 0.99
CA HIS A 89 4.38 -0.52 0.11
C HIS A 89 3.73 -1.88 -0.18
N LYS A 90 3.12 -2.53 0.81
CA LYS A 90 2.36 -3.77 0.60
C LYS A 90 1.19 -3.57 -0.37
N SER A 91 0.42 -2.50 -0.21
CA SER A 91 -0.68 -2.19 -1.12
C SER A 91 -0.20 -1.91 -2.54
N CYS A 92 0.94 -1.22 -2.69
CA CYS A 92 1.55 -0.99 -4.00
C CYS A 92 2.06 -2.31 -4.62
N ALA A 93 2.64 -3.21 -3.82
CA ALA A 93 3.12 -4.51 -4.29
C ALA A 93 1.99 -5.41 -4.81
N LEU A 94 0.78 -5.32 -4.25
CA LEU A 94 -0.40 -6.01 -4.80
C LEU A 94 -0.74 -5.52 -6.22
N ALA A 95 -0.65 -4.21 -6.47
CA ALA A 95 -0.84 -3.67 -7.82
C ALA A 95 0.28 -4.10 -8.77
N VAL A 96 1.53 -4.19 -8.28
CA VAL A 96 2.67 -4.72 -9.05
C VAL A 96 2.41 -6.17 -9.46
N GLN A 97 1.99 -7.01 -8.52
CA GLN A 97 1.69 -8.42 -8.81
C GLN A 97 0.56 -8.57 -9.85
N THR A 98 -0.49 -7.76 -9.72
CA THR A 98 -1.59 -7.73 -10.70
C THR A 98 -1.08 -7.34 -12.10
N PHE A 99 -0.22 -6.32 -12.18
CA PHE A 99 0.41 -5.92 -13.44
C PHE A 99 1.23 -7.06 -14.05
N MET A 100 2.07 -7.74 -13.26
CA MET A 100 2.90 -8.84 -13.74
C MET A 100 2.06 -10.00 -14.27
N LEU A 101 0.96 -10.35 -13.60
CA LEU A 101 0.03 -11.38 -14.05
C LEU A 101 -0.65 -10.99 -15.37
N ALA A 102 -1.15 -9.76 -15.46
CA ALA A 102 -1.80 -9.26 -16.68
C ALA A 102 -0.84 -9.22 -17.87
N MET A 103 0.42 -8.84 -17.66
CA MET A 103 1.43 -8.88 -18.72
C MET A 103 1.77 -10.30 -19.14
N SER A 104 1.86 -11.24 -18.20
CA SER A 104 2.11 -12.65 -18.49
C SER A 104 0.97 -13.26 -19.32
N GLU A 105 -0.28 -12.90 -19.06
CA GLU A 105 -1.44 -13.32 -19.84
C GLU A 105 -1.37 -12.83 -21.31
N GLN A 106 -0.79 -11.65 -21.52
CA GLN A 106 -0.58 -11.07 -22.84
C GLN A 106 0.70 -11.54 -23.54
N GLY A 107 1.42 -12.49 -22.95
CA GLY A 107 2.64 -13.08 -23.53
C GLY A 107 3.91 -12.26 -23.29
N TYR A 108 3.87 -11.28 -22.37
CA TYR A 108 5.07 -10.53 -21.98
C TYR A 108 5.73 -11.15 -20.75
N ASP A 109 7.04 -11.05 -20.70
CA ASP A 109 7.83 -11.34 -19.50
C ASP A 109 8.03 -10.10 -18.68
N THR A 110 8.10 -10.28 -17.36
CA THR A 110 8.36 -9.22 -16.41
C THR A 110 9.45 -9.61 -15.43
N CYS A 111 10.28 -8.64 -15.02
CA CYS A 111 11.28 -8.85 -13.99
C CYS A 111 11.18 -7.74 -12.93
N PRO A 112 10.84 -8.09 -11.67
CA PRO A 112 10.83 -7.16 -10.57
C PRO A 112 12.24 -6.88 -10.06
N LEU A 113 12.55 -5.62 -9.83
CA LEU A 113 13.82 -5.12 -9.35
C LEU A 113 13.61 -4.30 -8.07
N GLU A 114 14.27 -4.70 -6.98
CA GLU A 114 14.28 -3.98 -5.71
C GLU A 114 15.66 -3.37 -5.40
N GLY A 115 16.73 -3.92 -5.98
CA GLY A 115 18.10 -3.43 -5.83
C GLY A 115 18.43 -2.28 -6.78
N PHE A 116 17.98 -1.06 -6.45
CA PHE A 116 18.22 0.16 -7.23
C PHE A 116 18.51 1.37 -6.33
N ASP A 117 19.20 2.37 -6.88
CA ASP A 117 19.36 3.67 -6.22
C ASP A 117 18.06 4.49 -6.37
N SER A 118 17.33 4.62 -5.27
CA SER A 118 16.05 5.33 -5.25
C SER A 118 16.20 6.84 -5.53
N LEU A 119 17.35 7.46 -5.24
CA LEU A 119 17.58 8.87 -5.51
C LEU A 119 17.78 9.10 -7.01
N LEU A 120 18.55 8.24 -7.67
CA LEU A 120 18.76 8.30 -9.11
C LEU A 120 17.45 8.03 -9.88
N VAL A 121 16.67 7.04 -9.45
CA VAL A 121 15.36 6.76 -10.06
C VAL A 121 14.40 7.95 -9.91
N LYS A 122 14.33 8.55 -8.73
CA LYS A 122 13.50 9.75 -8.51
C LYS A 122 13.94 10.91 -9.40
N LYS A 123 15.24 11.16 -9.50
CA LYS A 123 15.79 12.20 -10.36
C LYS A 123 15.47 11.96 -11.83
N ALA A 124 15.66 10.74 -12.31
CA ALA A 124 15.37 10.36 -13.70
C ALA A 124 13.90 10.51 -14.07
N LEU A 125 13.00 10.26 -13.11
CA LEU A 125 11.54 10.35 -13.31
C LEU A 125 10.94 11.71 -12.89
N GLY A 126 11.72 12.67 -12.44
CA GLY A 126 11.24 13.96 -11.96
C GLY A 126 10.30 13.86 -10.75
N LEU A 127 10.51 12.87 -9.87
CA LEU A 127 9.62 12.62 -8.74
C LEU A 127 10.00 13.47 -7.52
N PRO A 128 9.01 13.91 -6.71
CA PRO A 128 9.28 14.58 -5.44
C PRO A 128 10.13 13.74 -4.48
N HIS A 129 10.93 14.40 -3.66
CA HIS A 129 11.83 13.74 -2.70
C HIS A 129 11.10 12.80 -1.73
N ASP A 130 9.90 13.18 -1.29
CA ASP A 130 9.06 12.45 -0.34
C ASP A 130 8.18 11.33 -0.97
N SER A 131 8.25 11.15 -2.31
CA SER A 131 7.71 9.96 -2.94
C SER A 131 8.51 8.71 -2.58
N GLY A 132 7.87 7.53 -2.53
CA GLY A 132 8.55 6.24 -2.37
C GLY A 132 8.60 5.49 -3.71
N ILE A 133 9.71 4.82 -3.99
CA ILE A 133 9.75 3.79 -5.04
C ILE A 133 9.45 2.46 -4.36
N ASN A 134 8.41 1.77 -4.81
CA ASN A 134 8.12 0.43 -4.31
C ASN A 134 9.02 -0.59 -5.02
N MET A 135 8.98 -0.55 -6.35
CA MET A 135 9.62 -1.55 -7.20
C MET A 135 9.78 -1.00 -8.61
N VAL A 136 10.84 -1.37 -9.28
CA VAL A 136 11.03 -1.17 -10.73
C VAL A 136 10.70 -2.48 -11.42
N ILE A 137 9.90 -2.44 -12.48
CA ILE A 137 9.56 -3.62 -13.27
C ILE A 137 10.02 -3.38 -14.71
N THR A 138 10.84 -4.27 -15.21
CA THR A 138 11.06 -4.38 -16.66
C THR A 138 9.99 -5.27 -17.27
N CYS A 139 9.52 -4.92 -18.45
CA CYS A 139 8.50 -5.68 -19.18
C CYS A 139 8.86 -5.72 -20.66
N GLY A 140 8.74 -6.87 -21.29
CA GLY A 140 9.03 -7.04 -22.72
C GLY A 140 8.92 -8.48 -23.20
N VAL A 141 9.17 -8.68 -24.47
CA VAL A 141 9.27 -10.02 -25.08
C VAL A 141 10.68 -10.54 -24.85
N ARG A 142 10.80 -11.76 -24.31
CA ARG A 142 12.12 -12.38 -24.09
C ARG A 142 12.80 -12.71 -25.40
N THR A 143 14.11 -12.60 -25.42
CA THR A 143 14.97 -13.17 -26.45
C THR A 143 15.45 -14.55 -26.04
N ASP A 144 15.97 -15.37 -26.98
CA ASP A 144 16.46 -16.73 -26.71
C ASP A 144 17.54 -16.79 -25.60
N GLY A 145 18.32 -15.73 -25.41
CA GLY A 145 19.31 -15.61 -24.34
C GLY A 145 18.82 -14.84 -23.10
N GLY A 146 17.54 -14.45 -23.04
CA GLY A 146 17.00 -13.58 -22.00
C GLY A 146 16.76 -14.26 -20.65
N VAL A 147 16.66 -15.58 -20.62
CA VAL A 147 16.51 -16.38 -19.39
C VAL A 147 17.68 -17.33 -19.28
N ARG A 148 18.38 -17.28 -18.17
CA ARG A 148 19.52 -18.16 -17.89
C ARG A 148 19.09 -19.31 -16.98
N GLY A 149 19.19 -20.55 -17.50
CA GLY A 149 18.85 -21.77 -16.79
C GLY A 149 17.35 -22.06 -16.67
N ASP A 150 17.04 -23.17 -16.04
CA ASP A 150 15.68 -23.64 -15.84
C ASP A 150 14.97 -22.90 -14.71
N ARG A 151 13.65 -22.90 -14.77
CA ARG A 151 12.81 -22.28 -13.74
C ARG A 151 12.87 -23.07 -12.46
N PHE A 152 13.67 -22.61 -11.50
CA PHE A 152 13.77 -23.22 -10.18
C PHE A 152 12.62 -22.79 -9.27
N ARG A 153 12.07 -23.73 -8.50
CA ARG A 153 11.14 -23.52 -7.40
C ARG A 153 11.45 -24.51 -6.30
N LEU A 154 11.40 -24.03 -5.05
CA LEU A 154 11.41 -24.93 -3.90
C LEU A 154 10.15 -25.80 -3.87
N PRO A 155 10.20 -27.02 -3.30
CA PRO A 155 9.03 -27.84 -3.06
C PRO A 155 7.98 -27.07 -2.24
N PHE A 156 6.69 -27.32 -2.53
CA PHE A 156 5.61 -26.54 -1.94
C PHE A 156 5.55 -26.65 -0.40
N ASP A 157 5.85 -27.79 0.14
CA ASP A 157 5.87 -28.14 1.56
C ASP A 157 6.99 -27.45 2.35
N GLU A 158 8.04 -26.94 1.69
CA GLU A 158 9.09 -26.18 2.35
C GLU A 158 8.66 -24.76 2.75
N PHE A 159 7.66 -24.19 2.10
CA PHE A 159 7.21 -22.81 2.38
C PHE A 159 5.72 -22.70 2.71
N TYR A 160 4.94 -23.75 2.54
CA TYR A 160 3.53 -23.78 2.89
C TYR A 160 3.26 -24.80 4.00
N HIS A 161 2.80 -24.31 5.14
CA HIS A 161 2.40 -25.14 6.27
C HIS A 161 0.91 -24.91 6.54
N LYS A 162 0.13 -26.00 6.50
CA LYS A 162 -1.26 -25.98 6.92
C LYS A 162 -1.29 -26.10 8.44
N ILE A 163 -1.85 -25.09 9.11
CA ILE A 163 -2.07 -25.03 10.56
C ILE A 163 -3.47 -25.56 10.86
#